data_f62e08c675fc8d6e1b8d92fa40a820e9
#
_entry.id   f62e08c675fc8d6e1b8d92fa40a820e9
#
_cell.length_a   1.000
_cell.length_b   1.000
_cell.length_c   1.000
_cell.angle_alpha   90.00
_cell.angle_beta   90.00
_cell.angle_gamma   90.00
#
_symmetry.space_group_name_H-M   'P 1'
#
loop_
_entity.id
_entity.type
_entity.pdbx_description
1 polymer ?
#
loop_
_entity_poly.entity_id
_entity_poly.type
_entity_poly.pdbx_seq_one_letter_code
_entity_poly.pdbx_strand_id
1 'polypeptide(L)'
;IERYALARGESVFVGYKRLFKWAPIWFILSTFLPWMWPGIVASSAVLLGNVLGITNTEYFAIALLVAMGCILSFGPILYKTVEGLQKILIMVGVPAIFIISIFLASKSDWAAAAQGIVGNGDGFWFLPAGISLAAFLAALAYAGAGGNLNLAQSFYVKEKGFGMGKYAGRI
;
A
#
# COMPACT_ATOMS: atom_id res chain seq x y z
N ILE A 1 14.04 11.61 2.58
CA ILE A 1 12.77 11.70 3.34
C ILE A 1 13.05 11.40 4.80
N GLU A 2 13.51 10.19 5.12
CA GLU A 2 13.76 9.75 6.51
C GLU A 2 14.83 10.60 7.21
N ARG A 3 15.93 10.90 6.52
CA ARG A 3 16.99 11.80 7.07
C ARG A 3 16.46 13.15 7.49
N TYR A 4 15.50 13.71 6.76
CA TYR A 4 14.87 14.97 7.12
C TYR A 4 14.06 14.82 8.42
N ALA A 5 13.24 13.78 8.51
CA ALA A 5 12.43 13.51 9.68
C ALA A 5 13.28 13.21 10.92
N LEU A 6 14.38 12.44 10.76
CA LEU A 6 15.34 12.17 11.83
C LEU A 6 16.03 13.41 12.35
N ALA A 7 16.42 14.33 11.44
CA ALA A 7 17.18 15.54 11.78
C ALA A 7 16.30 16.67 12.33
N ARG A 8 15.03 16.76 11.89
CA ARG A 8 14.14 17.87 12.21
C ARG A 8 13.01 17.52 13.18
N GLY A 9 12.68 16.23 13.31
CA GLY A 9 11.53 15.79 14.10
C GLY A 9 10.17 16.18 13.50
N GLU A 10 10.16 16.60 12.25
CA GLU A 10 8.96 17.00 11.52
C GLU A 10 8.78 16.12 10.27
N SER A 11 7.53 16.06 9.77
CA SER A 11 7.28 15.36 8.51
C SER A 11 7.88 16.14 7.34
N VAL A 12 8.25 15.43 6.30
CA VAL A 12 8.80 16.02 5.07
C VAL A 12 7.81 16.99 4.40
N PHE A 13 6.50 16.80 4.61
CA PHE A 13 5.46 17.70 4.10
C PHE A 13 5.57 19.12 4.68
N VAL A 14 5.98 19.25 5.93
CA VAL A 14 6.27 20.57 6.55
C VAL A 14 7.47 21.22 5.85
N GLY A 15 8.51 20.45 5.54
CA GLY A 15 9.64 20.92 4.77
C GLY A 15 9.24 21.46 3.39
N TYR A 16 8.44 20.69 2.65
CA TYR A 16 7.93 21.12 1.35
C TYR A 16 7.07 22.38 1.43
N LYS A 17 6.22 22.52 2.45
CA LYS A 17 5.42 23.74 2.68
C LYS A 17 6.31 24.98 2.81
N ARG A 18 7.48 24.85 3.44
CA ARG A 18 8.44 25.98 3.58
C ARG A 18 9.06 26.38 2.24
N LEU A 19 9.27 25.41 1.35
CA LEU A 19 9.82 25.68 0.02
C LEU A 19 8.75 26.21 -0.95
N PHE A 20 7.55 25.62 -0.91
CA PHE A 20 6.45 25.94 -1.82
C PHE A 20 5.16 26.12 -1.05
N LYS A 21 4.59 27.31 -1.06
CA LYS A 21 3.33 27.61 -0.34
C LYS A 21 2.15 26.74 -0.78
N TRP A 22 2.13 26.31 -2.04
CA TRP A 22 1.07 25.49 -2.64
C TRP A 22 1.27 23.97 -2.45
N ALA A 23 2.42 23.54 -1.92
CA ALA A 23 2.72 22.13 -1.71
C ALA A 23 1.63 21.37 -0.92
N PRO A 24 1.03 21.90 0.16
CA PRO A 24 -0.02 21.18 0.88
C PRO A 24 -1.24 20.89 0.01
N ILE A 25 -1.67 21.86 -0.79
CA ILE A 25 -2.83 21.69 -1.70
C ILE A 25 -2.52 20.63 -2.75
N TRP A 26 -1.32 20.67 -3.33
CA TRP A 26 -0.88 19.66 -4.27
C TRP A 26 -0.88 18.26 -3.67
N PHE A 27 -0.34 18.09 -2.46
CA PHE A 27 -0.32 16.79 -1.78
C PHE A 27 -1.71 16.28 -1.43
N ILE A 28 -2.61 17.16 -1.00
CA ILE A 28 -4.00 16.80 -0.75
C ILE A 28 -4.67 16.32 -2.03
N LEU A 29 -4.59 17.08 -3.10
CA LEU A 29 -5.22 16.73 -4.37
C LEU A 29 -4.62 15.46 -4.98
N SER A 30 -3.30 15.36 -5.05
CA SER A 30 -2.60 14.21 -5.62
C SER A 30 -2.74 12.92 -4.81
N THR A 31 -3.11 13.03 -3.54
CA THR A 31 -3.46 11.88 -2.71
C THR A 31 -4.95 11.58 -2.79
N PHE A 32 -5.80 12.58 -2.62
CA PHE A 32 -7.25 12.42 -2.57
C PHE A 32 -7.83 11.90 -3.89
N LEU A 33 -7.44 12.48 -5.04
CA LEU A 33 -8.01 12.12 -6.35
C LEU A 33 -7.79 10.63 -6.71
N PRO A 34 -6.58 10.07 -6.63
CA PRO A 34 -6.38 8.65 -6.93
C PRO A 34 -7.05 7.71 -5.93
N TRP A 35 -7.14 8.10 -4.66
CA TRP A 35 -7.68 7.25 -3.58
C TRP A 35 -9.18 7.44 -3.36
N MET A 36 -9.81 8.45 -3.96
CA MET A 36 -11.25 8.66 -3.92
C MET A 36 -12.01 7.52 -4.63
N TRP A 37 -11.35 6.83 -5.56
CA TRP A 37 -11.98 5.75 -6.33
C TRP A 37 -12.06 4.47 -5.49
N PRO A 38 -13.25 3.92 -5.23
CA PRO A 38 -13.44 2.78 -4.31
C PRO A 38 -13.04 1.43 -4.91
N GLY A 39 -12.35 1.40 -6.05
CA GLY A 39 -12.05 0.17 -6.81
C GLY A 39 -11.31 -0.91 -6.01
N ILE A 40 -10.39 -0.52 -5.13
CA ILE A 40 -9.63 -1.48 -4.31
C ILE A 40 -10.56 -2.16 -3.29
N VAL A 41 -11.43 -1.38 -2.63
CA VAL A 41 -12.37 -1.92 -1.64
C VAL A 41 -13.44 -2.75 -2.33
N ALA A 42 -13.94 -2.31 -3.48
CA ALA A 42 -14.91 -3.05 -4.28
C ALA A 42 -14.33 -4.41 -4.73
N SER A 43 -13.11 -4.43 -5.25
CA SER A 43 -12.43 -5.67 -5.64
C SER A 43 -12.22 -6.62 -4.46
N SER A 44 -11.80 -6.09 -3.31
CA SER A 44 -11.64 -6.88 -2.08
C SER A 44 -12.97 -7.44 -1.59
N ALA A 45 -14.05 -6.66 -1.67
CA ALA A 45 -15.40 -7.09 -1.30
C ALA A 45 -15.92 -8.22 -2.21
N VAL A 46 -15.65 -8.14 -3.52
CA VAL A 46 -16.00 -9.22 -4.46
C VAL A 46 -15.26 -10.50 -4.13
N LEU A 47 -13.95 -10.43 -3.92
CA LEU A 47 -13.13 -11.60 -3.58
C LEU A 47 -13.57 -12.25 -2.27
N LEU A 48 -13.72 -11.47 -1.20
CA LEU A 48 -14.18 -11.96 0.10
C LEU A 48 -15.63 -12.43 0.03
N GLY A 49 -16.49 -11.72 -0.70
CA GLY A 49 -17.88 -12.09 -0.89
C GLY A 49 -18.02 -13.46 -1.55
N ASN A 50 -17.23 -13.74 -2.57
CA ASN A 50 -17.21 -15.06 -3.23
C ASN A 50 -16.78 -16.17 -2.27
N VAL A 51 -15.77 -15.92 -1.42
CA VAL A 51 -15.33 -16.92 -0.42
C VAL A 51 -16.38 -17.15 0.65
N LEU A 52 -17.09 -16.10 1.07
CA LEU A 52 -18.10 -16.16 2.13
C LEU A 52 -19.52 -16.50 1.61
N GLY A 53 -19.71 -16.63 0.30
CA GLY A 53 -21.01 -16.89 -0.32
C GLY A 53 -21.96 -15.69 -0.29
N ILE A 54 -21.44 -14.46 -0.17
CA ILE A 54 -22.23 -13.25 -0.13
C ILE A 54 -22.52 -12.77 -1.56
N THR A 55 -23.77 -12.73 -1.94
CA THR A 55 -24.21 -12.32 -3.28
C THR A 55 -24.24 -10.81 -3.45
N ASN A 56 -24.55 -10.06 -2.41
CA ASN A 56 -24.68 -8.60 -2.44
C ASN A 56 -23.34 -7.91 -2.11
N THR A 57 -22.40 -7.94 -3.05
CA THR A 57 -21.04 -7.42 -2.87
C THR A 57 -20.98 -5.91 -2.64
N GLU A 58 -21.97 -5.15 -3.13
CA GLU A 58 -22.04 -3.70 -2.93
C GLU A 58 -22.28 -3.32 -1.46
N TYR A 59 -23.31 -3.92 -0.83
CA TYR A 59 -23.56 -3.70 0.60
C TYR A 59 -22.42 -4.22 1.47
N PHE A 60 -21.79 -5.31 1.04
CA PHE A 60 -20.62 -5.83 1.74
C PHE A 60 -19.42 -4.89 1.65
N ALA A 61 -19.19 -4.25 0.50
CA ALA A 61 -18.16 -3.22 0.35
C ALA A 61 -18.41 -2.01 1.27
N ILE A 62 -19.65 -1.55 1.35
CA ILE A 62 -20.05 -0.47 2.28
C ILE A 62 -19.81 -0.89 3.73
N ALA A 63 -20.20 -2.10 4.11
CA ALA A 63 -19.98 -2.61 5.45
C ALA A 63 -18.48 -2.68 5.81
N LEU A 64 -17.64 -3.12 4.88
CA LEU A 64 -16.17 -3.13 5.04
C LEU A 64 -15.61 -1.71 5.21
N LEU A 65 -16.07 -0.74 4.43
CA LEU A 65 -15.66 0.65 4.56
C LEU A 65 -16.05 1.24 5.93
N VAL A 66 -17.28 0.99 6.36
CA VAL A 66 -17.76 1.43 7.67
C VAL A 66 -16.95 0.77 8.80
N ALA A 67 -16.71 -0.54 8.70
CA ALA A 67 -15.91 -1.27 9.69
C ALA A 67 -14.48 -0.71 9.79
N MET A 68 -13.83 -0.46 8.64
CA MET A 68 -12.51 0.18 8.62
C MET A 68 -12.55 1.58 9.21
N GLY A 69 -13.55 2.39 8.86
CA GLY A 69 -13.75 3.72 9.43
C GLY A 69 -13.92 3.69 10.95
N CYS A 70 -14.70 2.75 11.47
CA CYS A 70 -14.86 2.56 12.91
C CYS A 70 -13.55 2.15 13.58
N ILE A 71 -12.83 1.18 13.03
CA ILE A 71 -11.53 0.73 13.59
C ILE A 71 -10.54 1.89 13.66
N LEU A 72 -10.50 2.72 12.63
CA LEU A 72 -9.60 3.88 12.58
C LEU A 72 -10.04 5.02 13.50
N SER A 73 -11.35 5.18 13.73
CA SER A 73 -11.89 6.28 14.54
C SER A 73 -11.86 5.99 16.05
N PHE A 74 -12.07 4.74 16.45
CA PHE A 74 -12.16 4.35 17.86
C PHE A 74 -10.83 3.88 18.45
N GLY A 75 -9.77 3.77 17.67
CA GLY A 75 -8.44 3.42 18.17
C GLY A 75 -7.83 4.56 19.02
N PRO A 76 -7.28 4.26 20.21
CA PRO A 76 -6.72 5.29 21.10
C PRO A 76 -5.49 5.99 20.50
N ILE A 77 -4.78 5.31 19.62
CA ILE A 77 -3.67 5.87 18.83
C ILE A 77 -3.76 5.23 17.44
N LEU A 78 -4.18 6.02 16.48
CA LEU A 78 -4.37 5.60 15.07
C LEU A 78 -3.19 4.77 14.54
N TYR A 79 -1.97 5.25 14.78
CA TYR A 79 -0.74 4.61 14.33
C TYR A 79 -0.59 3.18 14.89
N LYS A 80 -0.81 2.98 16.20
CA LYS A 80 -0.66 1.65 16.83
C LYS A 80 -1.72 0.67 16.37
N THR A 81 -2.95 1.14 16.15
CA THR A 81 -4.06 0.32 15.65
C THR A 81 -3.77 -0.16 14.23
N VAL A 82 -3.34 0.74 13.35
CA VAL A 82 -2.97 0.39 11.97
C VAL A 82 -1.76 -0.54 11.94
N GLU A 83 -0.71 -0.25 12.71
CA GLU A 83 0.49 -1.11 12.77
C GLU A 83 0.15 -2.52 13.27
N GLY A 84 -0.67 -2.63 14.32
CA GLY A 84 -1.12 -3.92 14.85
C GLY A 84 -1.90 -4.74 13.82
N LEU A 85 -2.87 -4.10 13.15
CA LEU A 85 -3.66 -4.74 12.10
C LEU A 85 -2.78 -5.18 10.92
N GLN A 86 -1.92 -4.31 10.41
CA GLN A 86 -0.99 -4.64 9.33
C GLN A 86 -0.06 -5.79 9.70
N LYS A 87 0.44 -5.82 10.94
CA LYS A 87 1.30 -6.89 11.42
C LYS A 87 0.62 -8.25 11.35
N ILE A 88 -0.63 -8.33 11.81
CA ILE A 88 -1.43 -9.56 11.74
C ILE A 88 -1.67 -9.97 10.28
N LEU A 89 -2.10 -9.03 9.44
CA LEU A 89 -2.37 -9.29 8.03
C LEU A 89 -1.12 -9.79 7.28
N ILE A 90 0.05 -9.22 7.56
CA ILE A 90 1.31 -9.65 6.94
C ILE A 90 1.72 -11.02 7.48
N MET A 91 1.67 -11.23 8.80
CA MET A 91 2.07 -12.49 9.41
C MET A 91 1.21 -13.68 8.98
N VAL A 92 -0.06 -13.47 8.67
CA VAL A 92 -0.98 -14.50 8.19
C VAL A 92 -1.01 -14.54 6.66
N GLY A 93 -1.15 -13.38 6.02
CA GLY A 93 -1.36 -13.30 4.58
C GLY A 93 -0.16 -13.73 3.76
N VAL A 94 1.05 -13.31 4.14
CA VAL A 94 2.26 -13.66 3.38
C VAL A 94 2.52 -15.17 3.41
N PRO A 95 2.55 -15.85 4.56
CA PRO A 95 2.68 -17.32 4.57
C PRO A 95 1.54 -18.03 3.84
N ALA A 96 0.31 -17.55 3.97
CA ALA A 96 -0.83 -18.14 3.27
C ALA A 96 -0.66 -18.08 1.75
N ILE A 97 -0.22 -16.95 1.20
CA ILE A 97 0.06 -16.82 -0.24
C ILE A 97 1.15 -17.80 -0.68
N PHE A 98 2.24 -17.92 0.07
CA PHE A 98 3.30 -18.89 -0.26
C PHE A 98 2.81 -20.33 -0.20
N ILE A 99 2.07 -20.69 0.84
CA ILE A 99 1.48 -22.04 0.99
C ILE A 99 0.56 -22.34 -0.21
N ILE A 100 -0.36 -21.44 -0.52
CA ILE A 100 -1.29 -21.60 -1.64
C ILE A 100 -0.50 -21.72 -2.97
N SER A 101 0.52 -20.89 -3.17
CA SER A 101 1.35 -20.95 -4.36
C SER A 101 2.08 -22.29 -4.51
N ILE A 102 2.59 -22.84 -3.40
CA ILE A 102 3.26 -24.15 -3.41
C ILE A 102 2.27 -25.28 -3.78
N PHE A 103 1.04 -25.20 -3.27
CA PHE A 103 0.02 -26.23 -3.54
C PHE A 103 -0.57 -26.14 -4.94
N LEU A 104 -0.71 -24.94 -5.49
CA LEU A 104 -1.36 -24.72 -6.79
C LEU A 104 -0.38 -24.75 -7.96
N ALA A 105 0.87 -24.31 -7.75
CA ALA A 105 1.85 -24.21 -8.82
C ALA A 105 2.43 -25.59 -9.18
N SER A 106 2.43 -25.88 -10.47
CA SER A 106 3.07 -27.06 -11.04
C SER A 106 4.60 -26.86 -11.14
N LYS A 107 5.33 -27.93 -11.42
CA LYS A 107 6.79 -27.85 -11.66
C LYS A 107 7.13 -26.95 -12.84
N SER A 108 6.28 -26.93 -13.87
CA SER A 108 6.44 -26.04 -15.02
C SER A 108 6.30 -24.57 -14.66
N ASP A 109 5.39 -24.22 -13.73
CA ASP A 109 5.18 -22.84 -13.30
C ASP A 109 6.39 -22.31 -12.52
N TRP A 110 6.97 -23.16 -11.66
CA TRP A 110 8.21 -22.82 -10.94
C TRP A 110 9.40 -22.66 -11.87
N ALA A 111 9.51 -23.55 -12.89
CA ALA A 111 10.55 -23.43 -13.91
C ALA A 111 10.39 -22.15 -14.73
N ALA A 112 9.18 -21.82 -15.15
CA ALA A 112 8.87 -20.60 -15.89
C ALA A 112 9.16 -19.34 -15.02
N ALA A 113 8.78 -19.36 -13.76
CA ALA A 113 9.09 -18.28 -12.84
C ALA A 113 10.60 -18.07 -12.65
N ALA A 114 11.37 -19.16 -12.49
CA ALA A 114 12.82 -19.11 -12.38
C ALA A 114 13.47 -18.56 -13.66
N GLN A 115 13.02 -19.01 -14.83
CA GLN A 115 13.47 -18.50 -16.12
C GLN A 115 13.13 -17.03 -16.29
N GLY A 116 11.93 -16.61 -15.86
CA GLY A 116 11.52 -15.20 -15.89
C GLY A 116 12.40 -14.30 -15.04
N ILE A 117 12.81 -14.73 -13.84
CA ILE A 117 13.71 -13.97 -12.98
C ILE A 117 15.08 -13.76 -13.64
N VAL A 118 15.57 -14.74 -14.38
CA VAL A 118 16.87 -14.66 -15.10
C VAL A 118 16.75 -13.95 -16.45
N GLY A 119 15.52 -13.58 -16.86
CA GLY A 119 15.28 -12.98 -18.17
C GLY A 119 15.41 -13.96 -19.33
N ASN A 120 15.33 -15.26 -19.07
CA ASN A 120 15.50 -16.34 -20.03
C ASN A 120 14.18 -17.09 -20.23
N GLY A 121 13.24 -16.48 -20.91
CA GLY A 121 11.93 -17.06 -21.21
C GLY A 121 11.47 -16.67 -22.61
N ASP A 122 10.57 -17.44 -23.20
CA ASP A 122 10.00 -17.16 -24.50
C ASP A 122 9.31 -15.80 -24.52
N GLY A 123 9.89 -14.84 -25.27
CA GLY A 123 9.35 -13.49 -25.39
C GLY A 123 9.61 -12.54 -24.20
N PHE A 124 10.52 -12.88 -23.31
CA PHE A 124 10.93 -12.00 -22.22
C PHE A 124 11.78 -10.82 -22.70
N TRP A 125 11.11 -9.77 -23.01
CA TRP A 125 11.67 -8.45 -23.17
C TRP A 125 11.29 -7.60 -21.93
N PHE A 126 11.98 -6.49 -21.75
CA PHE A 126 11.65 -5.51 -20.71
C PHE A 126 10.15 -5.11 -20.72
N LEU A 127 9.54 -5.09 -21.89
CA LEU A 127 8.10 -4.92 -22.07
C LEU A 127 7.54 -6.17 -22.80
N PRO A 128 6.83 -7.08 -22.10
CA PRO A 128 6.25 -8.26 -22.71
C PRO A 128 5.30 -7.91 -23.87
N ALA A 129 5.34 -8.72 -24.94
CA ALA A 129 4.44 -8.54 -26.06
C ALA A 129 2.97 -8.64 -25.60
N GLY A 130 2.13 -7.70 -26.03
CA GLY A 130 0.72 -7.64 -25.65
C GLY A 130 0.39 -6.80 -24.41
N ILE A 131 1.39 -6.31 -23.65
CA ILE A 131 1.18 -5.37 -22.55
C ILE A 131 1.45 -3.95 -23.06
N SER A 132 0.46 -3.06 -22.91
CA SER A 132 0.67 -1.65 -23.25
C SER A 132 1.66 -1.00 -22.25
N LEU A 133 2.45 -0.04 -22.73
CA LEU A 133 3.35 0.74 -21.87
C LEU A 133 2.61 1.36 -20.67
N ALA A 134 1.38 1.83 -20.88
CA ALA A 134 0.55 2.39 -19.83
C ALA A 134 0.20 1.36 -18.74
N ALA A 135 -0.16 0.13 -19.13
CA ALA A 135 -0.45 -0.94 -18.18
C ALA A 135 0.81 -1.38 -17.42
N PHE A 136 1.96 -1.45 -18.10
CA PHE A 136 3.24 -1.74 -17.46
C PHE A 136 3.65 -0.67 -16.44
N LEU A 137 3.55 0.61 -16.80
CA LEU A 137 3.86 1.72 -15.89
C LEU A 137 2.87 1.78 -14.71
N ALA A 138 1.59 1.46 -14.94
CA ALA A 138 0.61 1.36 -13.87
C ALA A 138 0.97 0.23 -12.89
N ALA A 139 1.32 -0.95 -13.37
CA ALA A 139 1.77 -2.06 -12.54
C ALA A 139 3.03 -1.70 -11.74
N LEU A 140 4.01 -1.05 -12.38
CA LEU A 140 5.23 -0.58 -11.73
C LEU A 140 4.92 0.45 -10.62
N ALA A 141 4.00 1.38 -10.87
CA ALA A 141 3.56 2.36 -9.87
C ALA A 141 2.87 1.69 -8.67
N TYR A 142 2.08 0.65 -8.92
CA TYR A 142 1.44 -0.14 -7.86
C TYR A 142 2.42 -1.03 -7.08
N ALA A 143 3.51 -1.46 -7.68
CA ALA A 143 4.50 -2.35 -7.05
C ALA A 143 5.36 -1.70 -5.95
N GLY A 144 5.03 -0.51 -5.50
CA GLY A 144 5.67 0.12 -4.35
C GLY A 144 6.33 1.47 -4.61
N ALA A 145 6.27 1.98 -5.83
CA ALA A 145 6.74 3.34 -6.16
C ALA A 145 5.71 4.42 -5.77
N GLY A 146 4.93 4.19 -4.74
CA GLY A 146 3.70 4.90 -4.36
C GLY A 146 3.79 6.39 -4.06
N GLY A 147 4.60 7.17 -4.76
CA GLY A 147 4.57 8.63 -4.73
C GLY A 147 4.45 9.23 -3.32
N ASN A 148 3.30 9.81 -3.01
CA ASN A 148 3.04 10.44 -1.71
C ASN A 148 3.09 9.48 -0.51
N LEU A 149 2.83 8.19 -0.70
CA LEU A 149 2.92 7.19 0.36
C LEU A 149 4.35 7.03 0.86
N ASN A 150 5.35 7.12 -0.02
CA ASN A 150 6.75 7.09 0.38
C ASN A 150 7.12 8.32 1.22
N LEU A 151 6.50 9.48 0.93
CA LEU A 151 6.68 10.68 1.76
C LEU A 151 6.03 10.52 3.14
N ALA A 152 4.94 9.76 3.23
CA ALA A 152 4.25 9.48 4.48
C ALA A 152 5.12 8.69 5.48
N GLN A 153 6.16 7.97 5.03
CA GLN A 153 7.12 7.34 5.94
C GLN A 153 7.78 8.32 6.91
N SER A 154 7.88 9.59 6.54
CA SER A 154 8.38 10.64 7.45
C SER A 154 7.52 10.80 8.71
N PHE A 155 6.22 10.53 8.63
CA PHE A 155 5.34 10.48 9.79
C PHE A 155 5.68 9.30 10.71
N TYR A 156 5.94 8.13 10.13
CA TYR A 156 6.30 6.93 10.90
C TYR A 156 7.59 7.14 11.69
N VAL A 157 8.59 7.75 11.09
CA VAL A 157 9.86 8.09 11.74
C VAL A 157 9.62 9.02 12.92
N LYS A 158 8.81 10.06 12.73
CA LYS A 158 8.44 11.03 13.77
C LYS A 158 7.66 10.36 14.90
N GLU A 159 6.58 9.64 14.57
CA GLU A 159 5.67 9.04 15.56
C GLU A 159 6.33 7.90 16.36
N LYS A 160 7.26 7.17 15.77
CA LYS A 160 8.10 6.18 16.49
C LYS A 160 9.12 6.82 17.40
N GLY A 161 9.34 8.12 17.31
CA GLY A 161 10.29 8.84 18.14
C GLY A 161 11.74 8.58 17.77
N PHE A 162 12.02 8.27 16.50
CA PHE A 162 13.39 8.15 16.03
C PHE A 162 14.04 9.52 15.83
N GLY A 163 15.32 9.65 16.23
CA GLY A 163 16.08 10.90 16.13
C GLY A 163 15.37 12.04 16.85
N MET A 164 15.25 13.19 16.19
CA MET A 164 14.57 14.38 16.74
C MET A 164 13.06 14.18 16.92
N GLY A 165 12.46 13.15 16.34
CA GLY A 165 11.07 12.78 16.58
C GLY A 165 10.76 12.46 18.04
N LYS A 166 11.77 12.04 18.81
CA LYS A 166 11.63 11.81 20.25
C LYS A 166 11.20 13.06 21.03
N TYR A 167 11.61 14.23 20.56
CA TYR A 167 11.35 15.52 21.19
C TYR A 167 10.20 16.29 20.53
N ALA A 168 9.69 15.79 19.41
CA ALA A 168 8.52 16.35 18.73
C ALA A 168 7.25 15.80 19.37
N GLY A 169 6.23 16.65 19.54
CA GLY A 169 4.91 16.20 20.01
C GLY A 169 4.31 15.12 19.10
N ARG A 170 3.70 14.11 19.70
CA ARG A 170 2.92 13.09 18.98
C ARG A 170 1.59 13.70 18.54
N ILE A 171 1.11 13.31 17.38
CA ILE A 171 -0.24 13.67 16.90
C ILE A 171 -1.23 12.59 17.37
#